data_07e932366cc6020fc9e0a16c928c1b64
#
_entry.id   07e932366cc6020fc9e0a16c928c1b64
#
_cell.length_a   1.000
_cell.length_b   1.000
_cell.length_c   1.000
_cell.angle_alpha   90.00
_cell.angle_beta   90.00
_cell.angle_gamma   90.00
#
_symmetry.space_group_name_H-M   'P 1'
#
loop_
_entity.id
_entity.type
_entity.pdbx_description
1 polymer ?
#
loop_
_entity_poly.entity_id
_entity_poly.type
_entity_poly.pdbx_seq_one_letter_code
_entity_poly.pdbx_strand_id
1 'polypeptide(L)'
;MGSLVLELQRDALDRSVSAADLLRKALVVARKLKVTDLVDWLTYELNGYPQGAEVPEYRKLRGELKVHNPYNGWVPLLVSNPEHAELLSKRGTSQAISELDKIANGGSSMAYVRLPRSIENSLMKGMEFPLQPAVILSHTQIHGLVDKVRSIVLEWALGLEEQGIMGEGMSFSAEDQKQAGNVTLNVGNLGNLIGSMQDSQIQQDTTSSTQGYSKGLDLEAVAQVIRELRSRMDEVNLEVDAGAQIKSEVTCVEAQLAAPSPNVSVIKESLRSTRAILEGVASSGAFQGIITALGAFR
;
A
#
# COMPACT_ATOMS: atom_id res chain seq x y z
N MET A 1 -13.11 -36.30 4.42
CA MET A 1 -12.81 -35.01 5.12
C MET A 1 -12.68 -33.93 4.05
N GLY A 2 -13.24 -32.76 4.24
CA GLY A 2 -13.23 -31.74 3.21
C GLY A 2 -11.86 -31.06 3.07
N SER A 3 -11.58 -30.49 1.89
CA SER A 3 -10.41 -29.65 1.64
C SER A 3 -10.58 -28.31 2.36
N LEU A 4 -9.57 -27.88 3.13
CA LEU A 4 -9.57 -26.57 3.80
C LEU A 4 -9.66 -25.41 2.80
N VAL A 5 -9.02 -25.56 1.64
CA VAL A 5 -9.02 -24.54 0.59
C VAL A 5 -10.42 -24.40 -0.02
N LEU A 6 -11.11 -25.51 -0.32
CA LEU A 6 -12.50 -25.48 -0.82
C LEU A 6 -13.48 -24.95 0.23
N GLU A 7 -13.26 -25.24 1.51
CA GLU A 7 -14.06 -24.64 2.58
C GLU A 7 -13.85 -23.13 2.67
N LEU A 8 -12.60 -22.66 2.50
CA LEU A 8 -12.28 -21.24 2.49
C LEU A 8 -12.96 -20.51 1.32
N GLN A 9 -12.96 -21.12 0.13
CA GLN A 9 -13.67 -20.58 -1.04
C GLN A 9 -15.17 -20.50 -0.78
N ARG A 10 -15.77 -21.55 -0.24
CA ARG A 10 -17.21 -21.58 0.09
C ARG A 10 -17.56 -20.49 1.09
N ASP A 11 -16.77 -20.32 2.14
CA ASP A 11 -17.00 -19.28 3.15
C ASP A 11 -16.80 -17.88 2.58
N ALA A 12 -15.87 -17.71 1.64
CA ALA A 12 -15.67 -16.43 0.97
C ALA A 12 -16.88 -16.04 0.10
N LEU A 13 -17.57 -17.00 -0.49
CA LEU A 13 -18.79 -16.79 -1.30
C LEU A 13 -20.06 -16.66 -0.44
N ASP A 14 -20.07 -17.24 0.75
CA ASP A 14 -21.23 -17.23 1.64
C ASP A 14 -21.28 -15.93 2.46
N ARG A 15 -22.24 -15.05 2.17
CA ARG A 15 -22.43 -13.79 2.88
C ARG A 15 -22.92 -13.97 4.31
N SER A 16 -23.43 -15.14 4.70
CA SER A 16 -23.81 -15.44 6.08
C SER A 16 -22.61 -15.66 7.01
N VAL A 17 -21.44 -16.01 6.45
CA VAL A 17 -20.18 -16.10 7.17
C VAL A 17 -19.61 -14.68 7.35
N SER A 18 -19.33 -14.28 8.60
CA SER A 18 -18.74 -12.96 8.85
C SER A 18 -17.36 -12.82 8.20
N ALA A 19 -17.01 -11.60 7.75
CA ALA A 19 -15.68 -11.35 7.20
C ALA A 19 -14.57 -11.71 8.20
N ALA A 20 -14.79 -11.48 9.49
CA ALA A 20 -13.85 -11.83 10.55
C ALA A 20 -13.64 -13.35 10.69
N ASP A 21 -14.70 -14.15 10.56
CA ASP A 21 -14.58 -15.62 10.65
C ASP A 21 -13.89 -16.19 9.40
N LEU A 22 -14.19 -15.64 8.22
CA LEU A 22 -13.47 -15.95 6.98
C LEU A 22 -11.97 -15.67 7.14
N LEU A 23 -11.59 -14.49 7.65
CA LEU A 23 -10.18 -14.13 7.85
C LEU A 23 -9.49 -15.00 8.91
N ARG A 24 -10.20 -15.43 9.97
CA ARG A 24 -9.64 -16.38 10.95
C ARG A 24 -9.33 -17.72 10.31
N LYS A 25 -10.24 -18.22 9.45
CA LYS A 25 -10.00 -19.48 8.69
C LYS A 25 -8.82 -19.29 7.73
N ALA A 26 -8.77 -18.19 6.99
CA ALA A 26 -7.64 -17.86 6.11
C ALA A 26 -6.31 -17.80 6.89
N LEU A 27 -6.30 -17.23 8.10
CA LEU A 27 -5.13 -17.16 8.96
C LEU A 27 -4.62 -18.54 9.38
N VAL A 28 -5.52 -19.47 9.67
CA VAL A 28 -5.14 -20.87 9.97
C VAL A 28 -4.48 -21.52 8.74
N VAL A 29 -5.05 -21.33 7.57
CA VAL A 29 -4.49 -21.87 6.30
C VAL A 29 -3.12 -21.24 6.02
N ALA A 30 -3.01 -19.91 6.09
CA ALA A 30 -1.77 -19.17 5.84
C ALA A 30 -0.63 -19.60 6.78
N ARG A 31 -0.92 -19.76 8.08
CA ARG A 31 0.08 -20.23 9.06
C ARG A 31 0.53 -21.65 8.80
N LYS A 32 -0.38 -22.55 8.43
CA LYS A 32 -0.04 -23.94 8.10
C LYS A 32 0.80 -24.03 6.82
N LEU A 33 0.55 -23.17 5.86
CA LEU A 33 1.32 -23.04 4.62
C LEU A 33 2.60 -22.21 4.79
N LYS A 34 2.82 -21.57 5.94
CA LYS A 34 3.96 -20.70 6.25
C LYS A 34 4.10 -19.48 5.33
N VAL A 35 2.97 -18.95 4.86
CA VAL A 35 2.93 -17.72 4.03
C VAL A 35 2.91 -16.52 4.97
N THR A 36 4.10 -16.04 5.38
CA THR A 36 4.28 -15.01 6.41
C THR A 36 3.63 -13.69 6.06
N ASP A 37 3.81 -13.22 4.84
CA ASP A 37 3.28 -11.92 4.37
C ASP A 37 1.75 -11.87 4.46
N LEU A 38 1.10 -12.99 4.15
CA LEU A 38 -0.34 -13.10 4.27
C LEU A 38 -0.78 -13.14 5.74
N VAL A 39 -0.01 -13.79 6.61
CA VAL A 39 -0.28 -13.83 8.05
C VAL A 39 -0.28 -12.42 8.63
N ASP A 40 0.65 -11.56 8.22
CA ASP A 40 0.75 -10.20 8.71
C ASP A 40 -0.44 -9.35 8.23
N TRP A 41 -0.80 -9.44 6.95
CA TRP A 41 -1.99 -8.76 6.43
C TRP A 41 -3.27 -9.23 7.14
N LEU A 42 -3.48 -10.53 7.25
CA LEU A 42 -4.65 -11.10 7.96
C LEU A 42 -4.71 -10.63 9.42
N THR A 43 -3.55 -10.52 10.05
CA THR A 43 -3.46 -10.05 11.44
C THR A 43 -3.86 -8.58 11.55
N TYR A 44 -3.43 -7.71 10.64
CA TYR A 44 -3.85 -6.31 10.59
C TYR A 44 -5.34 -6.15 10.25
N GLU A 45 -5.84 -6.95 9.30
CA GLU A 45 -7.28 -6.93 8.98
C GLU A 45 -8.15 -7.33 10.18
N LEU A 46 -7.74 -8.34 10.95
CA LEU A 46 -8.46 -8.83 12.12
C LEU A 46 -8.39 -7.91 13.34
N ASN A 47 -7.22 -7.31 13.59
CA ASN A 47 -6.97 -6.55 14.83
C ASN A 47 -6.97 -5.03 14.63
N GLY A 48 -7.00 -4.57 13.38
CA GLY A 48 -6.78 -3.18 12.99
C GLY A 48 -5.32 -2.87 12.73
N TYR A 49 -5.09 -1.79 11.97
CA TYR A 49 -3.77 -1.31 11.60
C TYR A 49 -3.19 -0.43 12.72
N PRO A 50 -1.92 -0.56 13.06
CA PRO A 50 -1.27 0.29 14.06
C PRO A 50 -1.36 1.78 13.70
N GLN A 51 -1.34 2.64 14.71
CA GLN A 51 -1.36 4.08 14.49
C GLN A 51 -0.12 4.52 13.71
N GLY A 52 -0.32 5.21 12.59
CA GLY A 52 0.74 5.65 11.69
C GLY A 52 1.18 4.62 10.65
N ALA A 53 0.66 3.39 10.69
CA ALA A 53 0.89 2.43 9.63
C ALA A 53 0.17 2.86 8.34
N GLU A 54 0.82 2.62 7.22
CA GLU A 54 0.18 2.80 5.92
C GLU A 54 -0.88 1.72 5.72
N VAL A 55 -2.09 2.13 5.37
CA VAL A 55 -3.18 1.21 5.07
C VAL A 55 -3.25 0.94 3.56
N PRO A 56 -3.68 -0.27 3.14
CA PRO A 56 -3.88 -0.58 1.73
C PRO A 56 -4.83 0.41 1.04
N GLU A 57 -4.68 0.57 -0.28
CA GLU A 57 -5.46 1.56 -1.04
C GLU A 57 -6.97 1.36 -0.92
N TYR A 58 -7.45 0.10 -0.88
CA TYR A 58 -8.87 -0.20 -0.70
C TYR A 58 -9.44 0.24 0.67
N ARG A 59 -8.57 0.55 1.64
CA ARG A 59 -8.95 1.11 2.93
C ARG A 59 -8.98 2.64 2.95
N LYS A 60 -8.51 3.30 1.88
CA LYS A 60 -8.57 4.75 1.70
C LYS A 60 -9.92 5.14 1.10
N LEU A 61 -10.88 5.45 1.96
CA LEU A 61 -12.23 5.81 1.57
C LEU A 61 -12.35 7.32 1.33
N ARG A 62 -13.19 7.71 0.38
CA ARG A 62 -13.52 9.11 0.09
C ARG A 62 -14.89 9.42 0.67
N GLY A 63 -14.94 10.33 1.63
CA GLY A 63 -16.18 10.78 2.24
C GLY A 63 -16.54 12.23 1.90
N GLU A 64 -17.68 12.67 2.40
CA GLU A 64 -18.13 14.05 2.32
C GLU A 64 -17.69 14.81 3.56
N LEU A 65 -17.03 15.96 3.38
CA LEU A 65 -16.64 16.83 4.48
C LEU A 65 -17.88 17.60 4.95
N LYS A 66 -18.27 17.40 6.21
CA LYS A 66 -19.44 18.04 6.82
C LYS A 66 -19.10 18.58 8.20
N VAL A 67 -19.92 19.50 8.69
CA VAL A 67 -19.88 20.00 10.07
C VAL A 67 -21.19 19.65 10.77
N HIS A 68 -21.09 19.38 12.06
CA HIS A 68 -22.27 19.09 12.87
C HIS A 68 -22.90 20.39 13.40
N ASN A 69 -24.05 20.74 12.82
CA ASN A 69 -24.87 21.84 13.32
C ASN A 69 -25.86 21.30 14.34
N PRO A 70 -25.94 21.85 15.57
CA PRO A 70 -26.83 21.36 16.60
C PRO A 70 -28.33 21.38 16.25
N TYR A 71 -28.72 22.27 15.32
CA TYR A 71 -30.13 22.46 14.90
C TYR A 71 -30.47 21.70 13.63
N ASN A 72 -29.51 21.62 12.67
CA ASN A 72 -29.75 21.08 11.33
C ASN A 72 -29.04 19.77 11.07
N GLY A 73 -28.31 19.20 12.06
CA GLY A 73 -27.52 17.99 11.89
C GLY A 73 -26.27 18.22 11.02
N TRP A 74 -25.90 17.24 10.22
CA TRP A 74 -24.73 17.30 9.36
C TRP A 74 -24.97 18.16 8.13
N VAL A 75 -24.28 19.31 8.01
CA VAL A 75 -24.33 20.20 6.85
C VAL A 75 -23.00 20.20 6.10
N PRO A 76 -22.99 20.35 4.76
CA PRO A 76 -21.76 20.36 3.96
C PRO A 76 -20.80 21.47 4.42
N LEU A 77 -19.50 21.14 4.51
CA LEU A 77 -18.44 22.11 4.69
C LEU A 77 -17.76 22.39 3.35
N LEU A 78 -17.92 23.62 2.87
CA LEU A 78 -17.26 24.08 1.64
C LEU A 78 -15.83 24.54 1.97
N VAL A 79 -14.84 23.92 1.33
CA VAL A 79 -13.45 24.32 1.38
C VAL A 79 -13.09 25.00 0.08
N SER A 80 -12.61 26.26 0.16
CA SER A 80 -12.36 27.10 -1.01
C SER A 80 -11.29 26.54 -1.96
N ASN A 81 -10.30 25.80 -1.41
CA ASN A 81 -9.27 25.16 -2.21
C ASN A 81 -9.68 23.69 -2.53
N PRO A 82 -9.89 23.34 -3.82
CA PRO A 82 -10.29 21.98 -4.22
C PRO A 82 -9.29 20.89 -3.83
N GLU A 83 -7.98 21.19 -3.87
CA GLU A 83 -6.93 20.23 -3.50
C GLU A 83 -6.98 19.93 -2.00
N HIS A 84 -7.19 20.93 -1.17
CA HIS A 84 -7.37 20.75 0.26
C HIS A 84 -8.67 19.98 0.56
N ALA A 85 -9.76 20.26 -0.16
CA ALA A 85 -11.01 19.53 -0.02
C ALA A 85 -10.82 18.05 -0.36
N GLU A 86 -10.08 17.73 -1.41
CA GLU A 86 -9.75 16.35 -1.81
C GLU A 86 -8.93 15.64 -0.74
N LEU A 87 -7.84 16.26 -0.25
CA LEU A 87 -7.00 15.71 0.81
C LEU A 87 -7.76 15.48 2.12
N LEU A 88 -8.69 16.38 2.46
CA LEU A 88 -9.51 16.26 3.64
C LEU A 88 -10.61 15.20 3.51
N SER A 89 -11.09 14.93 2.29
CA SER A 89 -12.13 13.93 2.01
C SER A 89 -11.61 12.49 2.03
N LYS A 90 -10.34 12.26 1.69
CA LYS A 90 -9.72 10.93 1.69
C LYS A 90 -9.29 10.55 3.09
N ARG A 91 -9.76 9.41 3.57
CA ARG A 91 -9.40 8.88 4.89
C ARG A 91 -9.10 7.39 4.82
N GLY A 92 -7.91 7.03 5.32
CA GLY A 92 -7.59 5.64 5.60
C GLY A 92 -8.32 5.19 6.87
N THR A 93 -8.93 4.01 6.82
CA THR A 93 -9.50 3.37 8.02
C THR A 93 -8.56 2.29 8.53
N SER A 94 -8.15 2.45 9.81
CA SER A 94 -7.31 1.47 10.52
C SER A 94 -8.12 0.48 11.36
N GLN A 95 -9.44 0.59 11.38
CA GLN A 95 -10.32 -0.24 12.20
C GLN A 95 -10.27 -1.71 11.80
N ALA A 96 -10.47 -2.60 12.76
CA ALA A 96 -10.61 -4.04 12.52
C ALA A 96 -11.79 -4.33 11.58
N ILE A 97 -11.67 -5.38 10.78
CA ILE A 97 -12.73 -5.75 9.82
C ILE A 97 -14.06 -6.02 10.51
N SER A 98 -14.04 -6.58 11.72
CA SER A 98 -15.26 -6.84 12.50
C SER A 98 -15.99 -5.58 12.94
N GLU A 99 -15.30 -4.46 13.12
CA GLU A 99 -15.89 -3.16 13.42
C GLU A 99 -16.52 -2.56 12.17
N LEU A 100 -15.80 -2.64 11.04
CA LEU A 100 -16.31 -2.18 9.75
C LEU A 100 -17.54 -2.97 9.31
N ASP A 101 -17.54 -4.28 9.50
CA ASP A 101 -18.70 -5.15 9.20
C ASP A 101 -19.92 -4.79 10.04
N LYS A 102 -19.73 -4.48 11.34
CA LYS A 102 -20.81 -3.96 12.20
C LYS A 102 -21.33 -2.62 11.73
N ILE A 103 -20.47 -1.71 11.30
CA ILE A 103 -20.88 -0.41 10.76
C ILE A 103 -21.65 -0.62 9.45
N ALA A 104 -21.16 -1.48 8.56
CA ALA A 104 -21.80 -1.79 7.30
C ALA A 104 -23.20 -2.38 7.47
N ASN A 105 -23.41 -3.27 8.45
CA ASN A 105 -24.66 -3.95 8.71
C ASN A 105 -25.52 -3.26 9.81
N GLY A 106 -24.98 -2.21 10.45
CA GLY A 106 -25.69 -1.44 11.48
C GLY A 106 -26.77 -0.53 10.88
N GLY A 107 -27.91 -0.41 11.57
CA GLY A 107 -29.04 0.41 11.14
C GLY A 107 -28.81 1.94 11.17
N SER A 108 -27.60 2.43 11.47
CA SER A 108 -27.25 3.85 11.41
C SER A 108 -26.93 4.21 9.96
N SER A 109 -27.58 5.20 9.42
CA SER A 109 -27.46 5.56 7.99
C SER A 109 -26.12 6.18 7.59
N MET A 110 -25.24 6.53 8.53
CA MET A 110 -23.97 7.22 8.26
C MET A 110 -22.89 6.81 9.25
N ALA A 111 -21.70 6.54 8.74
CA ALA A 111 -20.47 6.46 9.51
C ALA A 111 -19.70 7.78 9.37
N TYR A 112 -19.05 8.26 10.44
CA TYR A 112 -18.21 9.44 10.35
C TYR A 112 -16.83 9.18 10.94
N VAL A 113 -15.82 9.76 10.29
CA VAL A 113 -14.44 9.74 10.73
C VAL A 113 -14.06 11.14 11.18
N ARG A 114 -13.59 11.26 12.42
CA ARG A 114 -13.08 12.55 12.93
C ARG A 114 -11.78 12.93 12.24
N LEU A 115 -11.61 14.22 12.05
CA LEU A 115 -10.35 14.77 11.59
C LEU A 115 -9.31 14.78 12.73
N PRO A 116 -8.00 14.74 12.43
CA PRO A 116 -6.96 15.01 13.42
C PRO A 116 -7.20 16.37 14.10
N ARG A 117 -6.98 16.46 15.42
CA ARG A 117 -7.28 17.65 16.21
C ARG A 117 -6.65 18.94 15.67
N SER A 118 -5.44 18.85 15.10
CA SER A 118 -4.78 20.01 14.48
C SER A 118 -5.56 20.55 13.28
N ILE A 119 -6.06 19.66 12.43
CA ILE A 119 -6.86 20.01 11.24
C ILE A 119 -8.25 20.50 11.66
N GLU A 120 -8.90 19.81 12.60
CA GLU A 120 -10.20 20.19 13.18
C GLU A 120 -10.14 21.63 13.72
N ASN A 121 -9.13 21.94 14.56
CA ASN A 121 -8.94 23.27 15.12
C ASN A 121 -8.65 24.34 14.05
N SER A 122 -7.89 23.99 13.01
CA SER A 122 -7.61 24.93 11.91
C SER A 122 -8.86 25.26 11.10
N LEU A 123 -9.68 24.27 10.80
CA LEU A 123 -10.95 24.47 10.11
C LEU A 123 -11.94 25.28 10.95
N MET A 124 -12.05 24.97 12.24
CA MET A 124 -12.94 25.68 13.16
C MET A 124 -12.55 27.15 13.33
N LYS A 125 -11.25 27.47 13.35
CA LYS A 125 -10.77 28.86 13.42
C LYS A 125 -11.16 29.70 12.19
N GLY A 126 -11.35 29.07 11.05
CA GLY A 126 -11.77 29.72 9.81
C GLY A 126 -13.29 29.89 9.68
N MET A 127 -14.08 29.41 10.64
CA MET A 127 -15.53 29.51 10.63
C MET A 127 -16.02 30.65 11.49
N GLU A 128 -17.06 31.36 11.05
CA GLU A 128 -17.74 32.37 11.85
C GLU A 128 -18.34 31.75 13.13
N PHE A 129 -18.94 30.56 12.99
CA PHE A 129 -19.39 29.71 14.09
C PHE A 129 -18.61 28.42 14.10
N PRO A 130 -17.75 28.18 15.13
CA PRO A 130 -16.91 26.97 15.17
C PRO A 130 -17.77 25.70 15.35
N LEU A 131 -18.04 25.01 14.26
CA LEU A 131 -18.74 23.71 14.23
C LEU A 131 -17.76 22.57 14.04
N GLN A 132 -18.02 21.43 14.65
CA GLN A 132 -17.14 20.28 14.62
C GLN A 132 -17.16 19.63 13.21
N PRO A 133 -16.02 19.58 12.47
CA PRO A 133 -15.95 18.98 11.17
C PRO A 133 -15.72 17.46 11.28
N ALA A 134 -16.27 16.71 10.34
CA ALA A 134 -16.03 15.29 10.18
C ALA A 134 -16.15 14.89 8.70
N VAL A 135 -15.58 13.74 8.36
CA VAL A 135 -15.75 13.11 7.06
C VAL A 135 -16.84 12.05 7.19
N ILE A 136 -17.91 12.21 6.43
CA ILE A 136 -19.04 11.28 6.42
C ILE A 136 -18.78 10.23 5.32
N LEU A 137 -18.78 8.97 5.71
CA LEU A 137 -18.63 7.83 4.80
C LEU A 137 -19.99 7.18 4.55
N SER A 138 -20.23 6.77 3.30
CA SER A 138 -21.41 5.99 2.97
C SER A 138 -21.25 4.54 3.42
N HIS A 139 -22.35 3.91 3.84
CA HIS A 139 -22.38 2.48 4.14
C HIS A 139 -21.96 1.62 2.94
N THR A 140 -22.34 2.04 1.73
CA THR A 140 -21.96 1.34 0.48
C THR A 140 -20.45 1.25 0.31
N GLN A 141 -19.69 2.30 0.68
CA GLN A 141 -18.24 2.28 0.60
C GLN A 141 -17.63 1.31 1.62
N ILE A 142 -18.20 1.26 2.84
CA ILE A 142 -17.74 0.34 3.89
C ILE A 142 -18.07 -1.11 3.49
N HIS A 143 -19.26 -1.36 2.96
CA HIS A 143 -19.61 -2.66 2.37
C HIS A 143 -18.63 -3.05 1.25
N GLY A 144 -18.34 -2.14 0.33
CA GLY A 144 -17.37 -2.37 -0.75
C GLY A 144 -15.98 -2.73 -0.24
N LEU A 145 -15.55 -2.12 0.88
CA LEU A 145 -14.29 -2.47 1.53
C LEU A 145 -14.34 -3.91 2.09
N VAL A 146 -15.41 -4.28 2.81
CA VAL A 146 -15.58 -5.63 3.35
C VAL A 146 -15.64 -6.67 2.23
N ASP A 147 -16.39 -6.39 1.16
CA ASP A 147 -16.48 -7.27 -0.02
C ASP A 147 -15.10 -7.39 -0.72
N LYS A 148 -14.31 -6.32 -0.77
CA LYS A 148 -12.94 -6.37 -1.31
C LYS A 148 -12.04 -7.32 -0.51
N VAL A 149 -12.11 -7.26 0.83
CA VAL A 149 -11.35 -8.18 1.69
C VAL A 149 -11.76 -9.63 1.46
N ARG A 150 -13.07 -9.91 1.32
CA ARG A 150 -13.57 -11.26 0.98
C ARG A 150 -13.06 -11.74 -0.38
N SER A 151 -13.06 -10.86 -1.38
CA SER A 151 -12.56 -11.16 -2.73
C SER A 151 -11.07 -11.50 -2.72
N ILE A 152 -10.27 -10.80 -1.92
CA ILE A 152 -8.83 -11.08 -1.77
C ILE A 152 -8.60 -12.50 -1.22
N VAL A 153 -9.36 -12.89 -0.20
CA VAL A 153 -9.27 -14.25 0.35
C VAL A 153 -9.72 -15.29 -0.66
N LEU A 154 -10.78 -15.00 -1.43
CA LEU A 154 -11.27 -15.90 -2.48
C LEU A 154 -10.23 -16.08 -3.59
N GLU A 155 -9.67 -14.99 -4.10
CA GLU A 155 -8.62 -15.01 -5.13
C GLU A 155 -7.40 -15.82 -4.67
N TRP A 156 -6.97 -15.65 -3.41
CA TRP A 156 -5.89 -16.44 -2.85
C TRP A 156 -6.24 -17.92 -2.76
N ALA A 157 -7.44 -18.28 -2.29
CA ALA A 157 -7.89 -19.66 -2.18
C ALA A 157 -8.02 -20.35 -3.56
N LEU A 158 -8.45 -19.60 -4.59
CA LEU A 158 -8.45 -20.08 -5.97
C LEU A 158 -7.03 -20.30 -6.50
N GLY A 159 -6.11 -19.39 -6.22
CA GLY A 159 -4.71 -19.56 -6.59
C GLY A 159 -4.03 -20.76 -5.91
N LEU A 160 -4.42 -21.10 -4.68
CA LEU A 160 -3.97 -22.33 -4.02
C LEU A 160 -4.50 -23.58 -4.75
N GLU A 161 -5.78 -23.59 -5.11
CA GLU A 161 -6.40 -24.69 -5.87
C GLU A 161 -5.74 -24.90 -7.23
N GLU A 162 -5.47 -23.81 -7.97
CA GLU A 162 -4.76 -23.86 -9.27
C GLU A 162 -3.37 -24.50 -9.17
N GLN A 163 -2.71 -24.38 -8.02
CA GLN A 163 -1.43 -25.02 -7.73
C GLN A 163 -1.61 -26.45 -7.14
N GLY A 164 -2.84 -26.96 -7.05
CA GLY A 164 -3.14 -28.27 -6.48
C GLY A 164 -3.04 -28.34 -4.95
N ILE A 165 -2.92 -27.21 -4.27
CA ILE A 165 -2.79 -27.10 -2.80
C ILE A 165 -4.19 -27.13 -2.19
N MET A 166 -4.60 -28.28 -1.69
CA MET A 166 -5.98 -28.50 -1.24
C MET A 166 -6.13 -28.57 0.29
N GLY A 167 -5.12 -29.06 0.99
CA GLY A 167 -5.14 -29.23 2.44
C GLY A 167 -6.12 -30.31 2.90
N GLU A 168 -5.71 -31.56 2.86
CA GLU A 168 -6.51 -32.66 3.33
C GLU A 168 -6.41 -32.84 4.86
N GLY A 169 -7.54 -33.06 5.51
CA GLY A 169 -7.58 -33.33 6.95
C GLY A 169 -6.97 -32.23 7.82
N MET A 170 -7.08 -30.98 7.41
CA MET A 170 -6.49 -29.81 8.09
C MET A 170 -4.95 -29.78 8.11
N SER A 171 -4.28 -30.49 7.20
CA SER A 171 -2.82 -30.52 7.07
C SER A 171 -2.38 -30.19 5.65
N PHE A 172 -1.14 -29.71 5.52
CA PHE A 172 -0.49 -29.40 4.25
C PHE A 172 0.86 -30.11 4.23
N SER A 173 1.26 -30.63 3.07
CA SER A 173 2.56 -31.25 2.88
C SER A 173 3.70 -30.21 2.86
N ALA A 174 4.94 -30.68 2.95
CA ALA A 174 6.11 -29.80 2.80
C ALA A 174 6.21 -29.23 1.37
N GLU A 175 5.68 -29.95 0.38
CA GLU A 175 5.61 -29.48 -1.01
C GLU A 175 4.56 -28.37 -1.16
N ASP A 176 3.37 -28.52 -0.56
CA ASP A 176 2.35 -27.48 -0.53
C ASP A 176 2.90 -26.17 0.07
N GLN A 177 3.69 -26.29 1.16
CA GLN A 177 4.29 -25.11 1.81
C GLN A 177 5.28 -24.37 0.89
N LYS A 178 6.05 -25.08 0.06
CA LYS A 178 6.96 -24.47 -0.91
C LYS A 178 6.19 -23.81 -2.05
N GLN A 179 5.18 -24.48 -2.58
CA GLN A 179 4.40 -23.98 -3.71
C GLN A 179 3.52 -22.80 -3.31
N ALA A 180 2.98 -22.80 -2.09
CA ALA A 180 2.14 -21.71 -1.58
C ALA A 180 2.84 -20.34 -1.55
N GLY A 181 4.17 -20.32 -1.36
CA GLY A 181 4.96 -19.09 -1.44
C GLY A 181 4.95 -18.42 -2.83
N ASN A 182 4.62 -19.18 -3.89
CA ASN A 182 4.53 -18.68 -5.26
C ASN A 182 3.11 -18.17 -5.62
N VAL A 183 2.11 -18.44 -4.77
CA VAL A 183 0.75 -17.92 -4.98
C VAL A 183 0.71 -16.45 -4.62
N THR A 184 0.86 -15.61 -5.65
CA THR A 184 0.91 -14.17 -5.49
C THR A 184 -0.47 -13.63 -5.14
N LEU A 185 -0.58 -12.97 -3.99
CA LEU A 185 -1.76 -12.19 -3.64
C LEU A 185 -1.78 -10.90 -4.45
N ASN A 186 -2.68 -10.85 -5.41
CA ASN A 186 -2.90 -9.63 -6.19
C ASN A 186 -3.84 -8.66 -5.45
N VAL A 187 -3.40 -8.23 -4.27
CA VAL A 187 -4.07 -7.15 -3.54
C VAL A 187 -3.51 -5.87 -4.10
N GLY A 188 -4.20 -5.23 -5.03
CA GLY A 188 -3.74 -4.01 -5.69
C GLY A 188 -3.03 -3.06 -4.72
N ASN A 189 -1.71 -2.91 -4.84
CA ASN A 189 -0.76 -2.26 -3.92
C ASN A 189 -0.42 -2.99 -2.59
N LEU A 190 -0.75 -4.26 -2.38
CA LEU A 190 -0.13 -5.02 -1.29
C LEU A 190 1.39 -5.13 -1.49
N GLY A 191 1.84 -5.12 -2.74
CA GLY A 191 3.27 -5.08 -3.09
C GLY A 191 4.04 -3.92 -2.43
N ASN A 192 3.39 -2.78 -2.21
CA ASN A 192 4.03 -1.65 -1.50
C ASN A 192 4.00 -1.82 0.03
N LEU A 193 3.00 -2.51 0.57
CA LEU A 193 2.94 -2.80 2.01
C LEU A 193 3.91 -3.92 2.39
N ILE A 194 4.02 -4.94 1.55
CA ILE A 194 4.92 -6.09 1.72
C ILE A 194 6.37 -5.66 1.46
N GLY A 195 6.62 -4.81 0.46
CA GLY A 195 7.96 -4.27 0.18
C GLY A 195 8.51 -3.42 1.32
N SER A 196 7.67 -2.72 2.09
CA SER A 196 8.10 -1.97 3.28
C SER A 196 8.33 -2.84 4.52
N MET A 197 7.83 -4.10 4.52
CA MET A 197 8.01 -5.05 5.62
C MET A 197 9.18 -6.03 5.39
N GLN A 198 9.59 -6.28 4.14
CA GLN A 198 10.75 -7.13 3.83
C GLN A 198 12.09 -6.53 4.29
N ASP A 199 12.16 -5.22 4.58
CA ASP A 199 13.34 -4.59 5.17
C ASP A 199 13.47 -4.82 6.69
N SER A 200 12.55 -5.57 7.31
CA SER A 200 12.60 -5.92 8.72
C SER A 200 12.71 -7.42 8.93
N GLN A 201 13.96 -7.94 8.80
CA GLN A 201 14.39 -9.33 9.12
C GLN A 201 14.13 -10.39 8.04
N ILE A 202 15.15 -11.13 7.64
CA ILE A 202 15.82 -12.26 8.36
C ILE A 202 17.06 -12.67 7.60
N GLN A 203 18.20 -12.64 8.26
CA GLN A 203 19.30 -13.55 7.97
C GLN A 203 18.91 -14.94 8.49
N GLN A 204 18.81 -15.91 7.59
CA GLN A 204 19.17 -17.28 7.90
C GLN A 204 19.50 -18.05 6.63
N ASP A 205 20.77 -18.49 6.58
CA ASP A 205 21.41 -19.42 5.67
C ASP A 205 20.51 -20.34 4.87
N THR A 206 20.60 -20.26 3.54
CA THR A 206 20.62 -21.45 2.69
C THR A 206 21.37 -21.17 1.39
N THR A 207 22.43 -21.92 1.26
CA THR A 207 23.26 -22.06 0.06
C THR A 207 22.45 -22.73 -1.06
N SER A 208 22.49 -22.11 -2.24
CA SER A 208 22.16 -22.65 -3.57
C SER A 208 20.75 -23.12 -3.86
N SER A 209 20.03 -22.31 -4.64
CA SER A 209 19.23 -22.76 -5.77
C SER A 209 18.95 -21.61 -6.74
N THR A 210 19.21 -21.89 -7.98
CA THR A 210 19.17 -21.04 -9.16
C THR A 210 17.74 -20.67 -9.60
N GLN A 211 17.53 -19.40 -9.93
CA GLN A 211 16.72 -18.82 -11.00
C GLN A 211 15.19 -18.89 -10.94
N GLY A 212 14.62 -17.73 -10.71
CA GLY A 212 13.34 -17.27 -11.23
C GLY A 212 13.38 -15.75 -11.28
N TYR A 213 13.44 -15.15 -12.47
CA TYR A 213 13.64 -13.72 -12.71
C TYR A 213 12.48 -12.86 -12.19
N SER A 214 12.64 -12.22 -11.03
CA SER A 214 12.20 -10.85 -10.87
C SER A 214 13.47 -9.99 -10.86
N LYS A 215 13.63 -9.14 -11.88
CA LYS A 215 14.78 -8.22 -11.97
C LYS A 215 14.73 -7.28 -10.77
N GLY A 216 15.45 -7.60 -9.72
CA GLY A 216 15.84 -6.63 -8.69
C GLY A 216 16.52 -5.46 -9.40
N LEU A 217 16.36 -4.24 -8.87
CA LEU A 217 17.06 -3.07 -9.41
C LEU A 217 18.56 -3.39 -9.46
N ASP A 218 19.14 -3.32 -10.65
CA ASP A 218 20.58 -3.53 -10.85
C ASP A 218 21.31 -2.32 -10.28
N LEU A 219 21.77 -2.47 -9.01
CA LEU A 219 22.44 -1.40 -8.28
C LEU A 219 23.76 -0.99 -8.93
N GLU A 220 24.41 -1.89 -9.66
CA GLU A 220 25.65 -1.61 -10.37
C GLU A 220 25.37 -0.77 -11.62
N ALA A 221 24.31 -1.09 -12.36
CA ALA A 221 23.82 -0.28 -13.47
C ALA A 221 23.35 1.11 -12.99
N VAL A 222 22.66 1.20 -11.85
CA VAL A 222 22.30 2.49 -11.24
C VAL A 222 23.54 3.31 -10.89
N ALA A 223 24.53 2.70 -10.24
CA ALA A 223 25.77 3.37 -9.89
C ALA A 223 26.53 3.89 -11.13
N GLN A 224 26.48 3.17 -12.25
CA GLN A 224 27.09 3.60 -13.49
C GLN A 224 26.39 4.83 -14.09
N VAL A 225 25.05 4.81 -14.14
CA VAL A 225 24.25 5.94 -14.65
C VAL A 225 24.42 7.18 -13.78
N ILE A 226 24.49 7.03 -12.46
CA ILE A 226 24.73 8.14 -11.53
C ILE A 226 26.13 8.76 -11.71
N ARG A 227 27.17 7.94 -11.92
CA ARG A 227 28.51 8.44 -12.21
C ARG A 227 28.56 9.19 -13.55
N GLU A 228 27.89 8.69 -14.58
CA GLU A 228 27.80 9.35 -15.88
C GLU A 228 27.05 10.69 -15.79
N LEU A 229 25.93 10.71 -15.04
CA LEU A 229 25.17 11.94 -14.79
C LEU A 229 26.04 12.99 -14.10
N ARG A 230 26.77 12.61 -13.06
CA ARG A 230 27.64 13.53 -12.30
C ARG A 230 28.74 14.13 -13.18
N SER A 231 29.40 13.30 -14.00
CA SER A 231 30.43 13.78 -14.94
C SER A 231 29.85 14.79 -15.94
N ARG A 232 28.66 14.54 -16.47
CA ARG A 232 28.04 15.46 -17.45
C ARG A 232 27.48 16.74 -16.81
N MET A 233 27.07 16.69 -15.53
CA MET A 233 26.64 17.89 -14.81
C MET A 233 27.77 18.92 -14.65
N ASP A 234 29.01 18.45 -14.54
CA ASP A 234 30.18 19.33 -14.44
C ASP A 234 30.54 19.97 -15.80
N GLU A 235 30.12 19.37 -16.91
CA GLU A 235 30.38 19.84 -18.28
C GLU A 235 29.27 20.78 -18.80
N VAL A 236 28.04 20.66 -18.29
CA VAL A 236 26.88 21.39 -18.78
C VAL A 236 26.41 22.40 -17.73
N ASN A 237 26.34 23.67 -18.12
CA ASN A 237 25.90 24.76 -17.26
C ASN A 237 24.36 24.68 -17.09
N LEU A 238 23.88 23.90 -16.12
CA LEU A 238 22.46 23.82 -15.76
C LEU A 238 22.01 25.07 -15.00
N GLU A 239 20.73 25.41 -15.10
CA GLU A 239 20.15 26.43 -14.22
C GLU A 239 20.43 26.11 -12.74
N VAL A 240 20.78 27.12 -11.95
CA VAL A 240 21.30 26.99 -10.58
C VAL A 240 20.36 26.15 -9.70
N ASP A 241 19.06 26.37 -9.80
CA ASP A 241 18.06 25.67 -9.00
C ASP A 241 17.89 24.20 -9.43
N ALA A 242 17.81 23.93 -10.74
CA ALA A 242 17.69 22.58 -11.27
C ALA A 242 18.96 21.76 -11.00
N GLY A 243 20.14 22.37 -11.17
CA GLY A 243 21.43 21.75 -10.86
C GLY A 243 21.54 21.36 -9.38
N ALA A 244 21.08 22.24 -8.48
CA ALA A 244 21.08 21.97 -7.04
C ALA A 244 20.14 20.82 -6.66
N GLN A 245 18.95 20.76 -7.25
CA GLN A 245 17.99 19.68 -7.03
C GLN A 245 18.53 18.33 -7.53
N ILE A 246 19.05 18.25 -8.75
CA ILE A 246 19.64 17.03 -9.30
C ILE A 246 20.81 16.57 -8.41
N LYS A 247 21.67 17.48 -7.95
CA LYS A 247 22.79 17.16 -7.06
C LYS A 247 22.33 16.57 -5.72
N SER A 248 21.22 17.07 -5.17
CA SER A 248 20.61 16.53 -3.94
C SER A 248 20.11 15.12 -4.16
N GLU A 249 19.38 14.85 -5.25
CA GLU A 249 18.85 13.51 -5.58
C GLU A 249 19.99 12.51 -5.86
N VAL A 250 21.01 12.93 -6.60
CA VAL A 250 22.22 12.12 -6.86
C VAL A 250 22.92 11.74 -5.56
N THR A 251 23.07 12.70 -4.63
CA THR A 251 23.69 12.44 -3.33
C THR A 251 22.85 11.45 -2.51
N CYS A 252 21.53 11.55 -2.58
CA CYS A 252 20.63 10.60 -1.92
C CYS A 252 20.82 9.17 -2.47
N VAL A 253 20.89 8.99 -3.80
CA VAL A 253 21.14 7.68 -4.41
C VAL A 253 22.53 7.15 -4.04
N GLU A 254 23.57 7.96 -4.09
CA GLU A 254 24.93 7.57 -3.70
C GLU A 254 25.00 7.10 -2.23
N ALA A 255 24.31 7.82 -1.32
CA ALA A 255 24.22 7.44 0.08
C ALA A 255 23.53 6.08 0.28
N GLN A 256 22.46 5.82 -0.51
CA GLN A 256 21.78 4.51 -0.47
C GLN A 256 22.66 3.40 -1.06
N LEU A 257 23.36 3.64 -2.17
CA LEU A 257 24.27 2.67 -2.77
C LEU A 257 25.46 2.31 -1.86
N ALA A 258 25.89 3.24 -1.00
CA ALA A 258 26.95 3.02 -0.01
C ALA A 258 26.45 2.38 1.29
N ALA A 259 25.14 2.29 1.51
CA ALA A 259 24.55 1.72 2.70
C ALA A 259 24.71 0.18 2.72
N PRO A 260 24.86 -0.45 3.89
CA PRO A 260 24.90 -1.93 4.01
C PRO A 260 23.62 -2.61 3.51
N SER A 261 22.50 -1.90 3.52
CA SER A 261 21.19 -2.34 3.00
C SER A 261 20.56 -1.17 2.24
N PRO A 262 20.80 -1.06 0.91
CA PRO A 262 20.25 0.02 0.10
C PRO A 262 18.72 -0.03 0.03
N ASN A 263 18.05 1.09 0.29
CA ASN A 263 16.60 1.19 0.12
C ASN A 263 16.25 1.42 -1.35
N VAL A 264 15.79 0.37 -2.02
CA VAL A 264 15.45 0.35 -3.46
C VAL A 264 14.32 1.35 -3.79
N SER A 265 13.36 1.56 -2.89
CA SER A 265 12.26 2.50 -3.09
C SER A 265 12.75 3.94 -3.10
N VAL A 266 13.66 4.30 -2.20
CA VAL A 266 14.30 5.63 -2.16
C VAL A 266 15.14 5.85 -3.42
N ILE A 267 15.91 4.84 -3.83
CA ILE A 267 16.70 4.90 -5.08
C ILE A 267 15.77 5.15 -6.27
N LYS A 268 14.69 4.38 -6.43
CA LYS A 268 13.74 4.54 -7.54
C LYS A 268 13.08 5.91 -7.56
N GLU A 269 12.66 6.43 -6.40
CA GLU A 269 12.02 7.74 -6.30
C GLU A 269 13.00 8.86 -6.67
N SER A 270 14.23 8.83 -6.14
CA SER A 270 15.27 9.79 -6.50
C SER A 270 15.67 9.72 -7.99
N LEU A 271 15.70 8.52 -8.58
CA LEU A 271 15.94 8.36 -10.03
C LEU A 271 14.77 8.93 -10.86
N ARG A 272 13.53 8.75 -10.41
CA ARG A 272 12.34 9.31 -11.06
C ARG A 272 12.34 10.84 -10.98
N SER A 273 12.61 11.41 -9.81
CA SER A 273 12.74 12.85 -9.58
C SER A 273 13.84 13.45 -10.46
N THR A 274 15.02 12.84 -10.46
CA THR A 274 16.16 13.24 -11.32
C THR A 274 15.77 13.24 -12.81
N ARG A 275 15.08 12.20 -13.26
CA ARG A 275 14.61 12.11 -14.64
C ARG A 275 13.62 13.23 -14.98
N ALA A 276 12.63 13.49 -14.12
CA ALA A 276 11.63 14.54 -14.35
C ALA A 276 12.28 15.94 -14.45
N ILE A 277 13.27 16.22 -13.59
CA ILE A 277 14.02 17.49 -13.64
C ILE A 277 14.82 17.58 -14.94
N LEU A 278 15.53 16.52 -15.35
CA LEU A 278 16.29 16.49 -16.59
C LEU A 278 15.39 16.64 -17.83
N GLU A 279 14.20 16.01 -17.86
CA GLU A 279 13.22 16.18 -18.95
C GLU A 279 12.73 17.64 -19.04
N GLY A 280 12.60 18.35 -17.91
CA GLY A 280 12.17 19.74 -17.86
C GLY A 280 13.26 20.74 -18.29
N VAL A 281 14.54 20.41 -18.11
CA VAL A 281 15.68 21.34 -18.34
C VAL A 281 16.45 21.02 -19.64
N ALA A 282 16.32 19.80 -20.18
CA ALA A 282 17.05 19.33 -21.33
C ALA A 282 16.50 19.89 -22.66
N SER A 283 16.76 21.17 -22.94
CA SER A 283 16.63 21.75 -24.28
C SER A 283 17.80 21.33 -25.22
N SER A 284 18.87 20.73 -24.70
CA SER A 284 20.01 20.19 -25.47
C SER A 284 20.10 18.68 -25.31
N GLY A 285 20.33 17.95 -26.41
CA GLY A 285 20.40 16.47 -26.43
C GLY A 285 21.49 15.83 -25.55
N ALA A 286 22.20 16.63 -24.74
CA ALA A 286 23.31 16.20 -23.89
C ALA A 286 22.93 15.13 -22.84
N PHE A 287 21.70 15.14 -22.35
CA PHE A 287 21.20 14.21 -21.32
C PHE A 287 20.27 13.11 -21.85
N GLN A 288 20.00 13.05 -23.15
CA GLN A 288 19.03 12.12 -23.73
C GLN A 288 19.34 10.64 -23.43
N GLY A 289 20.63 10.26 -23.48
CA GLY A 289 21.07 8.91 -23.12
C GLY A 289 20.81 8.57 -21.66
N ILE A 290 21.06 9.53 -20.75
CA ILE A 290 20.84 9.37 -19.31
C ILE A 290 19.35 9.30 -18.99
N ILE A 291 18.54 10.17 -19.59
CA ILE A 291 17.06 10.15 -19.43
C ILE A 291 16.49 8.78 -19.85
N THR A 292 17.00 8.24 -20.97
CA THR A 292 16.60 6.90 -21.44
C THR A 292 17.04 5.80 -20.48
N ALA A 293 18.28 5.87 -19.98
CA ALA A 293 18.79 4.90 -18.99
C ALA A 293 18.04 4.97 -17.66
N LEU A 294 17.73 6.17 -17.15
CA LEU A 294 16.90 6.36 -15.96
C LEU A 294 15.48 5.78 -16.14
N GLY A 295 14.94 5.82 -17.36
CA GLY A 295 13.65 5.22 -17.70
C GLY A 295 13.60 3.69 -17.62
N ALA A 296 14.74 3.02 -17.66
CA ALA A 296 14.85 1.57 -17.55
C ALA A 296 14.70 1.05 -16.10
N PHE A 297 14.86 1.93 -15.09
CA PHE A 297 14.80 1.60 -13.67
C PHE A 297 13.40 1.80 -13.04
N ARG A 298 12.35 1.57 -13.79
CA ARG A 298 10.94 1.69 -13.34
C ARG A 298 10.53 0.60 -12.36
#